data_18e495bdb1f7c6cd05fcd33d2429fa7b
#
_entry.id   18e495bdb1f7c6cd05fcd33d2429fa7b
#
_cell.length_a   1.000
_cell.length_b   1.000
_cell.length_c   1.000
_cell.angle_alpha   90.00
_cell.angle_beta   90.00
_cell.angle_gamma   90.00
#
_symmetry.space_group_name_H-M   'P 1'
#
loop_
_entity.id
_entity.type
_entity.pdbx_description
1 polymer ?
#
loop_
_entity_poly.entity_id
_entity_poly.type
_entity_poly.pdbx_seq_one_letter_code
_entity_poly.pdbx_strand_id
1 'polypeptide(L)'
;ISELLDNSLPVFTELNLVADGYEENMAKAKEKGVLLFLSSTMLYRRETQYIKQQVAAFGKPVHYIYHIGQYLPDWHPWENYKNFFVGNARTGGVREIFGIDLPWLLDAFGDVTHVTVQEDSISDLGLPYPDCVTLLLRHASGAQGVLAADVVSPKAVRNFECFGDGLHLFWEGNPKALYEFKNGDKQFVDTYTSFEHDNRYSDNIVENAYVDELTNFFACLRGEETSRWSFEQDLAAIRIMDKT
;
A
#
# COMPACT_ATOMS: atom_id res chain seq x y z
N ILE A 1 -12.82 -5.00 16.96
CA ILE A 1 -12.70 -6.27 16.20
C ILE A 1 -13.07 -7.43 17.11
N SER A 2 -12.37 -7.66 18.22
CA SER A 2 -12.53 -8.81 19.11
C SER A 2 -13.99 -9.04 19.55
N GLU A 3 -14.71 -7.99 19.98
CA GLU A 3 -16.12 -8.07 20.39
C GLU A 3 -17.06 -8.54 19.24
N LEU A 4 -16.80 -8.09 18.01
CA LEU A 4 -17.59 -8.53 16.83
C LEU A 4 -17.35 -10.02 16.55
N LEU A 5 -16.10 -10.46 16.63
CA LEU A 5 -15.74 -11.87 16.46
C LEU A 5 -16.34 -12.77 17.56
N ASP A 6 -16.36 -12.31 18.81
CA ASP A 6 -17.00 -13.02 19.93
C ASP A 6 -18.50 -13.25 19.68
N ASN A 7 -19.14 -12.32 18.95
CA ASN A 7 -20.54 -12.43 18.52
C ASN A 7 -20.71 -13.14 17.17
N SER A 8 -19.68 -13.80 16.66
CA SER A 8 -19.67 -14.51 15.37
C SER A 8 -20.08 -13.63 14.18
N LEU A 9 -19.69 -12.36 14.21
CA LEU A 9 -19.92 -11.43 13.11
C LEU A 9 -18.68 -11.36 12.21
N PRO A 10 -18.84 -11.40 10.87
CA PRO A 10 -17.75 -11.14 9.95
C PRO A 10 -17.31 -9.67 10.08
N VAL A 11 -16.02 -9.45 9.93
CA VAL A 11 -15.41 -8.13 10.11
C VAL A 11 -14.67 -7.71 8.83
N PHE A 12 -15.00 -6.52 8.32
CA PHE A 12 -14.19 -5.76 7.40
C PHE A 12 -13.47 -4.66 8.21
N THR A 13 -12.16 -4.61 8.15
CA THR A 13 -11.38 -3.57 8.83
C THR A 13 -10.47 -2.85 7.85
N GLU A 14 -10.29 -1.57 8.06
CA GLU A 14 -9.26 -0.77 7.41
C GLU A 14 -7.87 -1.32 7.70
N LEU A 15 -6.88 -0.87 6.92
CA LEU A 15 -5.47 -1.18 7.14
C LEU A 15 -5.07 -0.87 8.59
N ASN A 16 -4.13 -1.64 9.10
CA ASN A 16 -3.61 -1.44 10.44
C ASN A 16 -2.14 -0.99 10.38
N LEU A 17 -1.79 -0.10 11.29
CA LEU A 17 -0.43 0.41 11.39
C LEU A 17 0.38 -0.31 12.46
N VAL A 18 -0.27 -1.15 13.25
CA VAL A 18 0.31 -1.90 14.38
C VAL A 18 -0.35 -3.28 14.47
N ALA A 19 0.40 -4.27 14.92
CA ALA A 19 -0.06 -5.66 15.01
C ALA A 19 -0.82 -6.00 16.32
N ASP A 20 -1.28 -4.99 17.05
CA ASP A 20 -1.97 -5.20 18.33
C ASP A 20 -3.24 -6.05 18.15
N GLY A 21 -3.30 -7.16 18.89
CA GLY A 21 -4.44 -8.06 18.85
C GLY A 21 -4.55 -8.94 17.59
N TYR A 22 -3.57 -8.94 16.67
CA TYR A 22 -3.63 -9.75 15.44
C TYR A 22 -3.77 -11.23 15.74
N GLU A 23 -2.88 -11.79 16.55
CA GLU A 23 -2.91 -13.22 16.87
C GLU A 23 -4.21 -13.63 17.53
N GLU A 24 -4.70 -12.83 18.48
CA GLU A 24 -5.96 -13.07 19.18
C GLU A 24 -7.15 -13.01 18.21
N ASN A 25 -7.24 -11.97 17.38
CA ASN A 25 -8.33 -11.78 16.44
C ASN A 25 -8.34 -12.88 15.34
N MET A 26 -7.17 -13.25 14.80
CA MET A 26 -7.05 -14.36 13.85
C MET A 26 -7.48 -15.69 14.48
N ALA A 27 -7.06 -15.96 15.72
CA ALA A 27 -7.46 -17.18 16.43
C ALA A 27 -8.98 -17.23 16.67
N LYS A 28 -9.58 -16.11 17.10
CA LYS A 28 -11.03 -15.99 17.29
C LYS A 28 -11.82 -16.17 15.99
N ALA A 29 -11.39 -15.50 14.91
CA ALA A 29 -12.04 -15.61 13.62
C ALA A 29 -12.04 -17.07 13.12
N LYS A 30 -10.90 -17.76 13.27
CA LYS A 30 -10.74 -19.17 12.94
C LYS A 30 -11.64 -20.07 13.82
N GLU A 31 -11.64 -19.86 15.13
CA GLU A 31 -12.46 -20.62 16.07
C GLU A 31 -13.95 -20.49 15.78
N LYS A 32 -14.40 -19.26 15.48
CA LYS A 32 -15.80 -18.96 15.19
C LYS A 32 -16.20 -19.29 13.75
N GLY A 33 -15.25 -19.58 12.87
CA GLY A 33 -15.51 -19.82 11.44
C GLY A 33 -16.07 -18.61 10.72
N VAL A 34 -15.65 -17.39 11.11
CA VAL A 34 -16.12 -16.11 10.53
C VAL A 34 -15.00 -15.41 9.78
N LEU A 35 -15.39 -14.63 8.77
CA LEU A 35 -14.45 -13.86 7.96
C LEU A 35 -13.90 -12.68 8.77
N LEU A 36 -12.58 -12.57 8.79
CA LEU A 36 -11.82 -11.40 9.21
C LEU A 36 -11.06 -10.88 7.98
N PHE A 37 -11.56 -9.79 7.40
CA PHE A 37 -11.08 -9.22 6.15
C PHE A 37 -10.31 -7.93 6.44
N LEU A 38 -9.09 -7.83 5.89
CA LEU A 38 -8.25 -6.65 5.98
C LEU A 38 -8.26 -5.89 4.66
N SER A 39 -8.63 -4.62 4.69
CA SER A 39 -8.58 -3.72 3.55
C SER A 39 -7.15 -3.49 3.09
N SER A 40 -6.96 -3.52 1.79
CA SER A 40 -5.73 -3.13 1.12
C SER A 40 -6.04 -2.70 -0.31
N THR A 41 -6.63 -1.54 -0.45
CA THR A 41 -7.22 -1.02 -1.70
C THR A 41 -6.23 -0.96 -2.86
N MET A 42 -4.93 -0.75 -2.58
CA MET A 42 -3.89 -0.74 -3.61
C MET A 42 -3.77 -2.08 -4.36
N LEU A 43 -4.15 -3.21 -3.77
CA LEU A 43 -4.19 -4.52 -4.43
C LEU A 43 -5.32 -4.66 -5.46
N TYR A 44 -6.30 -3.76 -5.42
CA TYR A 44 -7.43 -3.73 -6.35
C TYR A 44 -7.24 -2.70 -7.47
N ARG A 45 -6.16 -1.89 -7.42
CA ARG A 45 -5.77 -0.99 -8.50
C ARG A 45 -5.31 -1.80 -9.71
N ARG A 46 -5.86 -1.50 -10.88
CA ARG A 46 -5.49 -2.23 -12.11
C ARG A 46 -4.05 -1.96 -12.54
N GLU A 47 -3.51 -0.80 -12.20
CA GLU A 47 -2.11 -0.45 -12.47
C GLU A 47 -1.15 -1.34 -11.65
N THR A 48 -1.40 -1.52 -10.34
CA THR A 48 -0.56 -2.38 -9.50
C THR A 48 -0.65 -3.85 -9.91
N GLN A 49 -1.86 -4.30 -10.32
CA GLN A 49 -2.07 -5.63 -10.88
C GLN A 49 -1.31 -5.81 -12.21
N TYR A 50 -1.33 -4.80 -13.09
CA TYR A 50 -0.57 -4.81 -14.33
C TYR A 50 0.93 -4.90 -14.05
N ILE A 51 1.46 -4.06 -13.15
CA ILE A 51 2.87 -4.10 -12.76
C ILE A 51 3.25 -5.50 -12.25
N LYS A 52 2.45 -6.08 -11.34
CA LYS A 52 2.64 -7.45 -10.84
C LYS A 52 2.71 -8.48 -11.97
N GLN A 53 1.76 -8.41 -12.91
CA GLN A 53 1.71 -9.32 -14.05
C GLN A 53 2.96 -9.20 -14.95
N GLN A 54 3.41 -7.97 -15.24
CA GLN A 54 4.60 -7.75 -16.06
C GLN A 54 5.87 -8.25 -15.36
N VAL A 55 6.02 -7.99 -14.07
CA VAL A 55 7.15 -8.47 -13.26
C VAL A 55 7.16 -10.00 -13.21
N ALA A 56 6.01 -10.63 -12.98
CA ALA A 56 5.88 -12.10 -12.98
C ALA A 56 6.19 -12.71 -14.36
N ALA A 57 5.69 -12.10 -15.44
CA ALA A 57 5.95 -12.56 -16.80
C ALA A 57 7.42 -12.37 -17.23
N PHE A 58 8.08 -11.32 -16.73
CA PHE A 58 9.49 -11.09 -16.98
C PHE A 58 10.39 -12.17 -16.35
N GLY A 59 10.03 -12.66 -15.14
CA GLY A 59 10.64 -13.83 -14.53
C GLY A 59 12.11 -13.69 -14.14
N LYS A 60 12.66 -12.48 -14.11
CA LYS A 60 14.03 -12.17 -13.71
C LYS A 60 14.01 -11.11 -12.59
N PRO A 61 15.10 -10.98 -11.80
CA PRO A 61 15.21 -9.89 -10.85
C PRO A 61 15.09 -8.52 -11.50
N VAL A 62 14.38 -7.62 -10.82
CA VAL A 62 14.16 -6.23 -11.24
C VAL A 62 14.59 -5.26 -10.15
N HIS A 63 14.80 -4.01 -10.51
CA HIS A 63 14.94 -2.91 -9.58
C HIS A 63 13.72 -2.00 -9.68
N TYR A 64 13.33 -1.38 -8.55
CA TYR A 64 12.33 -0.32 -8.57
C TYR A 64 12.73 0.85 -7.68
N ILE A 65 12.22 2.02 -8.05
CA ILE A 65 12.28 3.25 -7.26
C ILE A 65 10.85 3.74 -7.08
N TYR A 66 10.43 3.95 -5.84
CA TYR A 66 9.11 4.42 -5.53
C TYR A 66 9.17 5.57 -4.53
N HIS A 67 8.69 6.73 -4.93
CA HIS A 67 8.53 7.90 -4.07
C HIS A 67 7.05 8.17 -3.85
N ILE A 68 6.66 8.28 -2.58
CA ILE A 68 5.31 8.60 -2.15
C ILE A 68 5.40 9.74 -1.14
N GLY A 69 4.69 10.82 -1.40
CA GLY A 69 4.69 11.95 -0.49
C GLY A 69 3.42 12.77 -0.59
N GLN A 70 3.06 13.39 0.51
CA GLN A 70 1.97 14.37 0.57
C GLN A 70 2.12 15.24 1.82
N TYR A 71 1.91 16.54 1.69
CA TYR A 71 2.01 17.48 2.80
C TYR A 71 0.97 17.17 3.88
N LEU A 72 1.42 16.80 5.07
CA LEU A 72 0.56 16.30 6.14
C LEU A 72 -0.56 17.25 6.55
N PRO A 73 -0.35 18.59 6.65
CA PRO A 73 -1.43 19.52 6.96
C PRO A 73 -2.58 19.54 5.94
N ASP A 74 -2.34 19.08 4.71
CA ASP A 74 -3.35 19.05 3.65
C ASP A 74 -4.18 17.76 3.64
N TRP A 75 -3.83 16.76 4.46
CA TRP A 75 -4.59 15.49 4.51
C TRP A 75 -6.00 15.71 5.03
N HIS A 76 -6.12 16.46 6.14
CA HIS A 76 -7.38 16.84 6.77
C HIS A 76 -7.36 18.33 7.08
N PRO A 77 -7.58 19.21 6.10
CA PRO A 77 -7.44 20.65 6.28
C PRO A 77 -8.44 21.27 7.27
N TRP A 78 -9.46 20.50 7.68
CA TRP A 78 -10.48 20.90 8.67
C TRP A 78 -10.09 20.62 10.12
N GLU A 79 -8.96 19.91 10.36
CA GLU A 79 -8.49 19.58 11.71
C GLU A 79 -6.96 19.64 11.79
N ASN A 80 -6.44 19.76 13.01
CA ASN A 80 -5.00 19.77 13.22
C ASN A 80 -4.46 18.33 13.19
N TYR A 81 -3.49 18.03 12.32
CA TYR A 81 -2.86 16.72 12.19
C TYR A 81 -2.25 16.19 13.50
N LYS A 82 -1.94 17.06 14.48
CA LYS A 82 -1.44 16.64 15.81
C LYS A 82 -2.53 16.04 16.71
N ASN A 83 -3.80 16.20 16.35
CA ASN A 83 -4.94 15.80 17.19
C ASN A 83 -5.57 14.46 16.78
N PHE A 84 -5.12 13.82 15.72
CA PHE A 84 -5.58 12.50 15.31
C PHE A 84 -4.40 11.51 15.18
N PHE A 85 -4.64 10.26 14.74
CA PHE A 85 -3.67 9.17 14.86
C PHE A 85 -2.31 9.46 14.20
N VAL A 86 -2.27 10.23 13.11
CA VAL A 86 -1.01 10.59 12.42
C VAL A 86 -0.12 11.52 13.26
N GLY A 87 -0.63 12.16 14.29
CA GLY A 87 0.14 12.95 15.25
C GLY A 87 0.91 12.12 16.28
N ASN A 88 0.72 10.80 16.30
CA ASN A 88 1.35 9.89 17.25
C ASN A 88 2.54 9.18 16.61
N ALA A 89 3.65 9.06 17.34
CA ALA A 89 4.87 8.38 16.86
C ALA A 89 4.62 6.94 16.41
N ARG A 90 3.69 6.24 17.06
CA ARG A 90 3.39 4.83 16.77
C ARG A 90 2.56 4.62 15.50
N THR A 91 1.83 5.65 15.06
CA THR A 91 0.90 5.60 13.93
C THR A 91 1.09 6.79 12.99
N GLY A 92 2.32 7.33 12.92
CA GLY A 92 2.67 8.53 12.18
C GLY A 92 2.34 8.47 10.69
N GLY A 93 2.25 9.63 10.05
CA GLY A 93 1.82 9.74 8.66
C GLY A 93 2.72 8.99 7.66
N VAL A 94 4.05 8.96 7.88
CA VAL A 94 4.95 8.15 7.04
C VAL A 94 4.64 6.66 7.20
N ARG A 95 4.32 6.22 8.42
CA ARG A 95 3.92 4.83 8.69
C ARG A 95 2.60 4.48 8.01
N GLU A 96 1.65 5.41 7.96
CA GLU A 96 0.39 5.23 7.21
C GLU A 96 0.65 5.06 5.72
N ILE A 97 1.50 5.89 5.12
CA ILE A 97 1.91 5.76 3.72
C ILE A 97 2.49 4.35 3.46
N PHE A 98 3.36 3.87 4.34
CA PHE A 98 3.89 2.51 4.21
C PHE A 98 2.80 1.43 4.37
N GLY A 99 1.86 1.61 5.29
CA GLY A 99 0.74 0.68 5.49
C GLY A 99 -0.15 0.54 4.25
N ILE A 100 -0.33 1.64 3.50
CA ILE A 100 -1.08 1.65 2.24
C ILE A 100 -0.31 0.94 1.12
N ASP A 101 0.99 1.18 1.01
CA ASP A 101 1.75 0.83 -0.21
C ASP A 101 2.61 -0.44 -0.08
N LEU A 102 3.07 -0.83 1.10
CA LEU A 102 3.82 -2.08 1.28
C LEU A 102 3.06 -3.34 0.86
N PRO A 103 1.74 -3.49 1.12
CA PRO A 103 1.01 -4.67 0.70
C PRO A 103 1.13 -4.99 -0.78
N TRP A 104 0.92 -4.00 -1.66
CA TRP A 104 1.01 -4.25 -3.09
C TRP A 104 2.46 -4.48 -3.58
N LEU A 105 3.45 -3.87 -2.93
CA LEU A 105 4.86 -4.13 -3.21
C LEU A 105 5.24 -5.56 -2.83
N LEU A 106 4.81 -6.03 -1.66
CA LEU A 106 5.03 -7.41 -1.23
C LEU A 106 4.30 -8.41 -2.14
N ASP A 107 3.09 -8.09 -2.59
CA ASP A 107 2.32 -8.91 -3.54
C ASP A 107 2.98 -8.97 -4.93
N ALA A 108 3.57 -7.88 -5.40
CA ALA A 108 4.19 -7.80 -6.73
C ALA A 108 5.62 -8.35 -6.77
N PHE A 109 6.43 -8.12 -5.72
CA PHE A 109 7.86 -8.42 -5.71
C PHE A 109 8.25 -9.56 -4.75
N GLY A 110 7.31 -10.01 -3.90
CA GLY A 110 7.52 -11.06 -2.90
C GLY A 110 8.06 -10.53 -1.57
N ASP A 111 8.26 -11.43 -0.61
CA ASP A 111 8.69 -11.11 0.75
C ASP A 111 10.01 -10.38 0.78
N VAL A 112 10.14 -9.44 1.71
CA VAL A 112 11.37 -8.69 1.96
C VAL A 112 12.27 -9.47 2.91
N THR A 113 13.50 -9.73 2.49
CA THR A 113 14.54 -10.45 3.25
C THR A 113 15.51 -9.54 3.97
N HIS A 114 15.68 -8.30 3.47
CA HIS A 114 16.57 -7.32 4.06
C HIS A 114 16.01 -5.90 3.87
N VAL A 115 16.12 -5.09 4.93
CA VAL A 115 15.73 -3.66 4.94
C VAL A 115 16.88 -2.84 5.51
N THR A 116 17.26 -1.78 4.81
CA THR A 116 18.08 -0.70 5.34
C THR A 116 17.21 0.55 5.43
N VAL A 117 17.22 1.22 6.56
CA VAL A 117 16.42 2.42 6.83
C VAL A 117 17.32 3.64 6.90
N GLN A 118 16.90 4.72 6.24
CA GLN A 118 17.39 6.06 6.46
C GLN A 118 16.21 6.97 6.74
N GLU A 119 16.26 7.70 7.84
CA GLU A 119 15.19 8.57 8.30
C GLU A 119 15.73 9.94 8.71
N ASP A 120 14.93 10.98 8.54
CA ASP A 120 15.27 12.34 8.92
C ASP A 120 14.01 13.17 9.17
N SER A 121 14.16 14.30 9.86
CA SER A 121 13.15 15.34 10.03
C SER A 121 13.65 16.62 9.38
N ILE A 122 13.13 16.91 8.18
CA ILE A 122 13.58 18.00 7.31
C ILE A 122 12.65 19.21 7.33
N SER A 123 11.53 19.13 8.07
CA SER A 123 10.52 20.20 8.18
C SER A 123 10.35 20.72 9.60
N ASP A 124 9.64 21.85 9.72
CA ASP A 124 9.25 22.47 10.98
C ASP A 124 7.85 22.00 11.47
N LEU A 125 7.34 20.85 10.99
CA LEU A 125 6.02 20.33 11.40
C LEU A 125 5.96 19.95 12.88
N GLY A 126 7.11 19.71 13.51
CA GLY A 126 7.19 19.36 14.94
C GLY A 126 6.50 18.05 15.26
N LEU A 127 6.74 17.03 14.42
CA LEU A 127 6.23 15.67 14.56
C LEU A 127 7.09 14.90 15.57
N PRO A 128 6.50 13.92 16.29
CA PRO A 128 7.23 13.03 17.20
C PRO A 128 7.89 11.84 16.49
N TYR A 129 8.00 11.88 15.16
CA TYR A 129 8.56 10.84 14.29
C TYR A 129 9.23 11.50 13.07
N PRO A 130 10.11 10.80 12.33
CA PRO A 130 10.74 11.29 11.11
C PRO A 130 9.68 11.63 10.05
N ASP A 131 9.81 12.79 9.41
CA ASP A 131 8.90 13.25 8.35
C ASP A 131 9.31 12.80 6.95
N CYS A 132 10.49 12.18 6.83
CA CYS A 132 11.05 11.63 5.60
C CYS A 132 11.79 10.32 5.91
N VAL A 133 11.40 9.23 5.26
CA VAL A 133 11.99 7.90 5.45
C VAL A 133 12.26 7.25 4.11
N THR A 134 13.47 6.72 3.94
CA THR A 134 13.87 5.93 2.77
C THR A 134 14.24 4.52 3.20
N LEU A 135 13.63 3.53 2.55
CA LEU A 135 13.92 2.12 2.70
C LEU A 135 14.66 1.58 1.49
N LEU A 136 15.76 0.86 1.71
CA LEU A 136 16.35 -0.01 0.71
C LEU A 136 15.87 -1.43 1.00
N LEU A 137 15.13 -2.01 0.07
CA LEU A 137 14.46 -3.29 0.21
C LEU A 137 15.14 -4.35 -0.69
N ARG A 138 15.37 -5.53 -0.13
CA ARG A 138 15.76 -6.71 -0.90
C ARG A 138 14.69 -7.77 -0.75
N HIS A 139 14.12 -8.22 -1.85
CA HIS A 139 13.08 -9.24 -1.89
C HIS A 139 13.65 -10.65 -2.07
N ALA A 140 12.92 -11.66 -1.61
CA ALA A 140 13.27 -13.07 -1.81
C ALA A 140 13.31 -13.47 -3.29
N SER A 141 12.54 -12.81 -4.15
CA SER A 141 12.57 -12.96 -5.61
C SER A 141 13.88 -12.48 -6.26
N GLY A 142 14.74 -11.80 -5.49
CA GLY A 142 15.93 -11.12 -5.99
C GLY A 142 15.69 -9.67 -6.44
N ALA A 143 14.45 -9.21 -6.44
CA ALA A 143 14.13 -7.80 -6.71
C ALA A 143 14.74 -6.90 -5.63
N GLN A 144 15.08 -5.66 -6.02
CA GLN A 144 15.60 -4.64 -5.11
C GLN A 144 14.80 -3.35 -5.29
N GLY A 145 14.46 -2.71 -4.18
CA GLY A 145 13.65 -1.50 -4.18
C GLY A 145 14.25 -0.37 -3.37
N VAL A 146 14.03 0.84 -3.85
CA VAL A 146 14.13 2.07 -3.07
C VAL A 146 12.72 2.58 -2.86
N LEU A 147 12.27 2.64 -1.61
CA LEU A 147 10.98 3.17 -1.23
C LEU A 147 11.19 4.40 -0.36
N ALA A 148 10.89 5.58 -0.89
CA ALA A 148 10.94 6.85 -0.17
C ALA A 148 9.53 7.31 0.15
N ALA A 149 9.25 7.57 1.42
CA ALA A 149 7.99 8.13 1.88
C ALA A 149 8.21 9.40 2.69
N ASP A 150 7.38 10.41 2.48
CA ASP A 150 7.45 11.66 3.21
C ASP A 150 6.07 12.30 3.43
N VAL A 151 6.00 13.17 4.44
CA VAL A 151 4.80 13.97 4.75
C VAL A 151 5.04 15.47 4.54
N VAL A 152 6.04 15.80 3.72
CA VAL A 152 6.49 17.18 3.46
C VAL A 152 6.34 17.61 2.00
N SER A 153 6.09 16.70 1.09
CA SER A 153 5.88 16.97 -0.34
C SER A 153 4.70 17.91 -0.55
N PRO A 154 4.90 19.11 -1.13
CA PRO A 154 3.85 20.13 -1.26
C PRO A 154 2.76 19.75 -2.25
N LYS A 155 2.93 18.69 -2.98
CA LYS A 155 1.95 18.06 -3.89
C LYS A 155 1.95 16.55 -3.64
N ALA A 156 0.77 15.95 -3.58
CA ALA A 156 0.66 14.50 -3.50
C ALA A 156 1.36 13.83 -4.70
N VAL A 157 2.28 12.92 -4.41
CA VAL A 157 3.07 12.18 -5.41
C VAL A 157 3.02 10.69 -5.14
N ARG A 158 3.04 9.90 -6.24
CA ARG A 158 3.25 8.45 -6.28
C ARG A 158 4.04 8.16 -7.55
N ASN A 159 5.35 8.30 -7.49
CA ASN A 159 6.22 8.10 -8.64
C ASN A 159 6.92 6.75 -8.51
N PHE A 160 6.47 5.81 -9.31
CA PHE A 160 6.99 4.45 -9.36
C PHE A 160 7.69 4.19 -10.69
N GLU A 161 8.89 3.64 -10.62
CA GLU A 161 9.65 3.17 -11.76
C GLU A 161 10.19 1.78 -11.47
N CYS A 162 10.03 0.82 -12.41
CA CYS A 162 10.56 -0.53 -12.31
C CYS A 162 11.30 -0.87 -13.58
N PHE A 163 12.50 -1.42 -13.44
CA PHE A 163 13.37 -1.71 -14.59
C PHE A 163 14.19 -2.99 -14.41
N GLY A 164 14.49 -3.63 -15.54
CA GLY A 164 15.33 -4.80 -15.70
C GLY A 164 15.81 -4.88 -17.14
N ASP A 165 16.66 -5.85 -17.47
CA ASP A 165 17.13 -6.04 -18.85
C ASP A 165 15.96 -6.54 -19.74
N GLY A 166 15.29 -5.61 -20.41
CA GLY A 166 14.10 -5.86 -21.25
C GLY A 166 12.76 -5.57 -20.59
N LEU A 167 12.72 -5.00 -19.39
CA LEU A 167 11.51 -4.49 -18.74
C LEU A 167 11.75 -3.05 -18.30
N HIS A 168 10.80 -2.14 -18.57
CA HIS A 168 10.82 -0.81 -17.99
C HIS A 168 9.38 -0.29 -17.88
N LEU A 169 8.91 -0.10 -16.67
CA LEU A 169 7.59 0.39 -16.31
C LEU A 169 7.70 1.69 -15.53
N PHE A 170 6.77 2.60 -15.76
CA PHE A 170 6.71 3.88 -15.08
C PHE A 170 5.24 4.23 -14.75
N TRP A 171 4.96 4.63 -13.52
CA TRP A 171 3.63 4.99 -13.06
C TRP A 171 3.65 6.21 -12.12
N GLU A 172 2.78 7.19 -12.38
CA GLU A 172 2.65 8.41 -11.59
C GLU A 172 1.43 8.38 -10.65
N GLY A 173 0.99 7.21 -10.23
CA GLY A 173 -0.05 7.04 -9.21
C GLY A 173 -1.49 7.14 -9.69
N ASN A 174 -1.75 7.46 -10.96
CA ASN A 174 -3.09 7.60 -11.51
C ASN A 174 -3.30 6.76 -12.78
N PRO A 175 -4.57 6.47 -13.17
CA PRO A 175 -4.89 5.61 -14.30
C PRO A 175 -4.38 6.10 -15.67
N LYS A 176 -4.13 7.38 -15.82
CA LYS A 176 -3.69 8.00 -17.07
C LYS A 176 -2.18 8.14 -17.18
N ALA A 177 -1.43 7.60 -16.22
CA ALA A 177 0.00 7.81 -16.13
C ALA A 177 0.77 6.50 -15.84
N LEU A 178 0.28 5.38 -16.37
CA LEU A 178 1.03 4.13 -16.43
C LEU A 178 1.63 3.97 -17.83
N TYR A 179 2.91 3.68 -17.89
CA TYR A 179 3.65 3.55 -19.14
C TYR A 179 4.59 2.35 -19.11
N GLU A 180 4.83 1.79 -20.29
CA GLU A 180 5.94 0.85 -20.53
C GLU A 180 6.85 1.38 -21.63
N PHE A 181 8.13 1.04 -21.55
CA PHE A 181 9.08 1.33 -22.63
C PHE A 181 9.31 0.08 -23.45
N LYS A 182 8.92 0.13 -24.73
CA LYS A 182 9.11 -0.95 -25.70
C LYS A 182 9.77 -0.40 -26.97
N ASN A 183 10.83 -1.07 -27.41
CA ASN A 183 11.57 -0.68 -28.63
C ASN A 183 12.09 0.78 -28.64
N GLY A 184 12.39 1.32 -27.45
CA GLY A 184 12.85 2.70 -27.28
C GLY A 184 11.73 3.75 -27.14
N ASP A 185 10.47 3.36 -27.26
CA ASP A 185 9.32 4.26 -27.17
C ASP A 185 8.58 4.12 -25.84
N LYS A 186 8.16 5.25 -25.27
CA LYS A 186 7.25 5.31 -24.10
C LYS A 186 5.82 5.09 -24.60
N GLN A 187 5.21 3.98 -24.19
CA GLN A 187 3.85 3.61 -24.57
C GLN A 187 2.92 3.70 -23.36
N PHE A 188 1.79 4.38 -23.51
CA PHE A 188 0.76 4.43 -22.47
C PHE A 188 0.09 3.06 -22.33
N VAL A 189 -0.15 2.64 -21.10
CA VAL A 189 -0.86 1.40 -20.76
C VAL A 189 -2.24 1.77 -20.25
N ASP A 190 -3.26 1.52 -21.06
CA ASP A 190 -4.65 1.70 -20.65
C ASP A 190 -5.13 0.47 -19.87
N THR A 191 -5.33 0.65 -18.56
CA THR A 191 -5.78 -0.40 -17.65
C THR A 191 -7.28 -0.31 -17.33
N TYR A 192 -7.95 0.78 -17.74
CA TYR A 192 -9.38 1.00 -17.46
C TYR A 192 -10.13 1.36 -18.73
N THR A 193 -11.20 0.65 -19.04
CA THR A 193 -12.19 1.06 -20.07
C THR A 193 -12.91 2.35 -19.65
N SER A 194 -13.19 2.47 -18.34
CA SER A 194 -13.69 3.67 -17.69
C SER A 194 -13.31 3.60 -16.22
N PHE A 195 -13.09 4.73 -15.59
CA PHE A 195 -12.91 4.82 -14.14
C PHE A 195 -13.66 6.03 -13.60
N GLU A 196 -14.17 5.88 -12.39
CA GLU A 196 -14.82 6.97 -11.67
C GLU A 196 -13.80 7.67 -10.79
N HIS A 197 -13.92 8.98 -10.71
CA HIS A 197 -13.09 9.84 -9.89
C HIS A 197 -13.90 11.03 -9.40
N ASP A 198 -13.93 11.23 -8.10
CA ASP A 198 -14.53 12.40 -7.49
C ASP A 198 -13.50 13.53 -7.41
N ASN A 199 -13.75 14.62 -8.14
CA ASN A 199 -12.85 15.79 -8.23
C ASN A 199 -12.60 16.51 -6.89
N ARG A 200 -13.26 16.10 -5.81
CA ARG A 200 -12.98 16.58 -4.45
C ARG A 200 -11.75 15.93 -3.84
N TYR A 201 -11.29 14.81 -4.40
CA TYR A 201 -10.14 14.06 -3.93
C TYR A 201 -8.95 14.18 -4.90
N SER A 202 -7.81 13.72 -4.47
CA SER A 202 -6.59 13.63 -5.28
C SER A 202 -6.79 12.70 -6.49
N ASP A 203 -6.16 13.02 -7.62
CA ASP A 203 -6.15 12.17 -8.84
C ASP A 203 -5.62 10.75 -8.61
N ASN A 204 -4.97 10.51 -7.47
CA ASN A 204 -4.49 9.20 -7.06
C ASN A 204 -5.60 8.27 -6.54
N ILE A 205 -6.79 8.80 -6.23
CA ILE A 205 -7.94 8.04 -5.73
C ILE A 205 -8.78 7.57 -6.90
N VAL A 206 -9.05 6.26 -6.95
CA VAL A 206 -9.85 5.61 -7.99
C VAL A 206 -10.93 4.78 -7.32
N GLU A 207 -12.19 5.23 -7.44
CA GLU A 207 -13.34 4.63 -6.76
C GLU A 207 -13.55 3.16 -7.14
N ASN A 208 -13.25 2.79 -8.38
CA ASN A 208 -13.34 1.41 -8.84
C ASN A 208 -12.58 0.42 -7.92
N ALA A 209 -11.43 0.81 -7.39
CA ALA A 209 -10.64 -0.06 -6.51
C ALA A 209 -11.37 -0.37 -5.20
N TYR A 210 -12.08 0.60 -4.63
CA TYR A 210 -12.90 0.39 -3.42
C TYR A 210 -14.11 -0.50 -3.72
N VAL A 211 -14.76 -0.31 -4.89
CA VAL A 211 -15.88 -1.17 -5.32
C VAL A 211 -15.40 -2.60 -5.54
N ASP A 212 -14.25 -2.80 -6.19
CA ASP A 212 -13.66 -4.12 -6.42
C ASP A 212 -13.28 -4.79 -5.09
N GLU A 213 -12.77 -4.04 -4.12
CA GLU A 213 -12.43 -4.54 -2.79
C GLU A 213 -13.66 -5.00 -2.01
N LEU A 214 -14.73 -4.18 -1.96
CA LEU A 214 -15.99 -4.55 -1.34
C LEU A 214 -16.63 -5.74 -2.06
N THR A 215 -16.52 -5.82 -3.38
CA THR A 215 -17.02 -6.98 -4.15
C THR A 215 -16.31 -8.26 -3.73
N ASN A 216 -14.97 -8.22 -3.57
CA ASN A 216 -14.20 -9.35 -3.07
C ASN A 216 -14.60 -9.71 -1.62
N PHE A 217 -14.79 -8.71 -0.73
CA PHE A 217 -15.29 -8.96 0.63
C PHE A 217 -16.59 -9.76 0.64
N PHE A 218 -17.59 -9.33 -0.17
CA PHE A 218 -18.86 -10.04 -0.25
C PHE A 218 -18.74 -11.41 -0.92
N ALA A 219 -17.83 -11.59 -1.88
CA ALA A 219 -17.54 -12.88 -2.47
C ALA A 219 -16.88 -13.84 -1.44
N CYS A 220 -15.96 -13.31 -0.61
CA CYS A 220 -15.39 -14.06 0.52
C CYS A 220 -16.46 -14.50 1.54
N LEU A 221 -17.44 -13.63 1.86
CA LEU A 221 -18.56 -13.97 2.74
C LEU A 221 -19.41 -15.12 2.20
N ARG A 222 -19.55 -15.23 0.88
CA ARG A 222 -20.27 -16.34 0.23
C ARG A 222 -19.42 -17.59 0.02
N GLY A 223 -18.12 -17.52 0.37
CA GLY A 223 -17.17 -18.62 0.14
C GLY A 223 -16.80 -18.83 -1.34
N GLU A 224 -17.01 -17.83 -2.18
CA GLU A 224 -16.70 -17.86 -3.63
C GLU A 224 -15.25 -17.48 -3.94
N GLU A 225 -14.66 -16.63 -3.09
CA GLU A 225 -13.30 -16.13 -3.23
C GLU A 225 -12.56 -16.13 -1.88
N THR A 226 -11.27 -15.81 -1.93
CA THR A 226 -10.43 -15.53 -0.75
C THR A 226 -10.02 -14.06 -0.74
N SER A 227 -9.73 -13.51 0.44
CA SER A 227 -9.16 -12.17 0.58
C SER A 227 -7.83 -12.09 -0.17
N ARG A 228 -7.59 -10.96 -0.83
CA ARG A 228 -6.32 -10.70 -1.53
C ARG A 228 -5.18 -10.37 -0.58
N TRP A 229 -5.50 -9.97 0.63
CA TRP A 229 -4.53 -9.65 1.68
C TRP A 229 -5.00 -10.19 3.01
N SER A 230 -4.15 -10.95 3.67
CA SER A 230 -4.47 -11.53 4.98
C SER A 230 -3.72 -10.81 6.10
N PHE A 231 -4.19 -11.00 7.32
CA PHE A 231 -3.48 -10.52 8.53
C PHE A 231 -2.09 -11.13 8.68
N GLU A 232 -1.90 -12.39 8.26
CA GLU A 232 -0.60 -13.05 8.26
C GLU A 232 0.38 -12.38 7.29
N GLN A 233 -0.09 -12.02 6.10
CA GLN A 233 0.72 -11.29 5.12
C GLN A 233 1.03 -9.87 5.60
N ASP A 234 0.06 -9.21 6.23
CA ASP A 234 0.20 -7.86 6.76
C ASP A 234 1.24 -7.76 7.89
N LEU A 235 1.41 -8.82 8.68
CA LEU A 235 2.50 -8.91 9.67
C LEU A 235 3.89 -8.71 9.01
N ALA A 236 4.07 -9.11 7.75
CA ALA A 236 5.32 -8.85 7.04
C ALA A 236 5.51 -7.35 6.74
N ALA A 237 4.45 -6.65 6.33
CA ALA A 237 4.47 -5.20 6.13
C ALA A 237 4.72 -4.46 7.45
N ILE A 238 4.02 -4.83 8.53
CA ILE A 238 4.19 -4.22 9.86
C ILE A 238 5.63 -4.40 10.37
N ARG A 239 6.24 -5.59 10.19
CA ARG A 239 7.65 -5.83 10.57
C ARG A 239 8.64 -4.95 9.81
N ILE A 240 8.32 -4.54 8.59
CA ILE A 240 9.13 -3.56 7.85
C ILE A 240 8.95 -2.18 8.49
N MET A 241 7.71 -1.77 8.75
CA MET A 241 7.37 -0.50 9.39
C MET A 241 7.94 -0.38 10.83
N ASP A 242 8.10 -1.48 11.54
CA ASP A 242 8.69 -1.50 12.90
C ASP A 242 10.21 -1.24 12.92
N LYS A 243 10.83 -1.10 11.75
CA LYS A 243 12.23 -0.73 11.62
C LYS A 243 12.44 0.79 11.43
N THR A 244 11.33 1.54 11.24
CA THR A 244 11.30 3.00 11.05
C THR A 244 10.89 3.74 12.31
#